data_25de10a2a989e649595642f0443f4d55
#
_entry.id   25de10a2a989e649595642f0443f4d55
#
_cell.length_a   1.000
_cell.length_b   1.000
_cell.length_c   1.000
_cell.angle_alpha   90.00
_cell.angle_beta   90.00
_cell.angle_gamma   90.00
#
_symmetry.space_group_name_H-M   'P 1'
#
loop_
_entity.id
_entity.type
_entity.pdbx_description
1 polymer ?
#
loop_
_entity_poly.entity_id
_entity_poly.type
_entity_poly.pdbx_seq_one_letter_code
_entity_poly.pdbx_strand_id
1 'polypeptide(L)'
;ELFRQHGVAMAVASDFNPGTSPFASLRLAMNMACVQFGLTPLEAWQGVTVHAARALRREHDFGVLKIGKPAHFNVWDTDSPVDILYELGRPFLTQRIIHGENQIGRTQT
;
A
#
# COMPACT_ATOMS: atom_id res chain seq x y z
N GLU A 1 17.86 -5.13 6.51
CA GLU A 1 18.89 -4.33 7.18
C GLU A 1 19.91 -3.76 6.19
N LEU A 2 20.42 -4.58 5.28
CA LEU A 2 21.43 -4.15 4.31
C LEU A 2 20.92 -3.00 3.41
N PHE A 3 19.72 -3.12 2.90
CA PHE A 3 19.12 -2.05 2.08
C PHE A 3 18.96 -0.76 2.86
N ARG A 4 18.52 -0.88 4.13
CA ARG A 4 18.35 0.30 4.99
C ARG A 4 19.68 0.99 5.26
N GLN A 5 20.74 0.22 5.51
CA GLN A 5 22.08 0.75 5.74
C GLN A 5 22.62 1.53 4.54
N HIS A 6 22.25 1.12 3.32
CA HIS A 6 22.70 1.76 2.09
C HIS A 6 21.69 2.77 1.54
N GLY A 7 20.64 3.08 2.28
CA GLY A 7 19.65 4.06 1.86
C GLY A 7 18.85 3.66 0.60
N VAL A 8 18.72 2.36 0.35
CA VAL A 8 18.00 1.85 -0.83
C VAL A 8 16.50 1.94 -0.58
N ALA A 9 15.77 2.55 -1.53
CA ALA A 9 14.32 2.57 -1.49
C ALA A 9 13.78 1.15 -1.71
N MET A 10 12.81 0.75 -0.87
CA MET A 10 12.22 -0.59 -0.92
C MET A 10 10.76 -0.50 -1.33
N ALA A 11 10.40 -1.09 -2.46
CA ALA A 11 9.01 -1.25 -2.87
C ALA A 11 8.48 -2.59 -2.38
N VAL A 12 7.19 -2.62 -2.02
CA VAL A 12 6.51 -3.82 -1.52
C VAL A 12 5.37 -4.18 -2.48
N ALA A 13 5.30 -5.43 -2.87
CA ALA A 13 4.26 -5.94 -3.75
C ALA A 13 3.91 -7.38 -3.37
N SER A 14 2.75 -7.85 -3.84
CA SER A 14 2.31 -9.22 -3.55
C SER A 14 3.02 -10.25 -4.43
N ASP A 15 3.53 -9.85 -5.58
CA ASP A 15 4.08 -10.77 -6.58
C ASP A 15 3.08 -11.91 -6.89
N PHE A 16 1.81 -11.55 -7.04
CA PHE A 16 0.71 -12.51 -7.16
C PHE A 16 0.93 -13.48 -8.31
N ASN A 17 1.03 -14.77 -7.97
CA ASN A 17 1.16 -15.85 -8.94
C ASN A 17 0.68 -17.17 -8.32
N PRO A 18 0.20 -18.15 -9.11
CA PRO A 18 -0.34 -19.38 -8.55
C PRO A 18 0.72 -20.34 -7.97
N GLY A 19 1.99 -20.12 -8.27
CA GLY A 19 3.06 -21.01 -7.82
C GLY A 19 3.56 -20.73 -6.42
N THR A 20 4.03 -19.51 -6.17
CA THR A 20 4.73 -19.15 -4.92
C THR A 20 4.04 -18.07 -4.12
N SER A 21 3.06 -17.35 -4.69
CA SER A 21 2.37 -16.25 -4.01
C SER A 21 0.90 -16.21 -4.43
N PRO A 22 0.07 -17.17 -3.95
CA PRO A 22 -1.32 -17.27 -4.38
C PRO A 22 -2.26 -16.31 -3.67
N PHE A 23 -1.82 -15.08 -3.39
CA PHE A 23 -2.63 -14.05 -2.77
C PHE A 23 -2.41 -12.71 -3.46
N ALA A 24 -3.46 -11.88 -3.50
CA ALA A 24 -3.43 -10.57 -4.12
C ALA A 24 -3.59 -9.42 -3.10
N SER A 25 -3.63 -9.72 -1.81
CA SER A 25 -3.81 -8.71 -0.77
C SER A 25 -2.53 -7.94 -0.52
N LEU A 26 -2.56 -6.62 -0.79
CA LEU A 26 -1.42 -5.75 -0.50
C LEU A 26 -1.23 -5.58 1.00
N ARG A 27 -2.31 -5.59 1.78
CA ARG A 27 -2.22 -5.54 3.25
C ARG A 27 -1.45 -6.73 3.80
N LEU A 28 -1.71 -7.93 3.26
CA LEU A 28 -0.96 -9.12 3.66
C LEU A 28 0.52 -9.00 3.28
N ALA A 29 0.81 -8.49 2.08
CA ALA A 29 2.20 -8.26 1.65
C ALA A 29 2.92 -7.31 2.59
N MET A 30 2.27 -6.24 3.03
CA MET A 30 2.84 -5.29 4.01
C MET A 30 3.11 -5.96 5.35
N ASN A 31 2.16 -6.79 5.84
CA ASN A 31 2.35 -7.54 7.07
C ASN A 31 3.56 -8.47 6.98
N MET A 32 3.66 -9.23 5.89
CA MET A 32 4.79 -10.14 5.66
C MET A 32 6.12 -9.39 5.54
N ALA A 33 6.12 -8.23 4.92
CA ALA A 33 7.32 -7.39 4.83
C ALA A 33 7.83 -7.02 6.23
N CYS A 34 6.94 -6.69 7.14
CA CYS A 34 7.31 -6.36 8.51
C CYS A 34 7.72 -7.60 9.31
N VAL A 35 6.90 -8.65 9.29
CA VAL A 35 7.07 -9.83 10.14
C VAL A 35 8.22 -10.72 9.67
N GLN A 36 8.34 -10.93 8.37
CA GLN A 36 9.31 -11.86 7.80
C GLN A 36 10.61 -11.19 7.35
N PHE A 37 10.52 -9.94 6.90
CA PHE A 37 11.68 -9.26 6.31
C PHE A 37 12.16 -8.07 7.14
N GLY A 38 11.54 -7.81 8.27
CA GLY A 38 12.03 -6.82 9.23
C GLY A 38 11.83 -5.37 8.85
N LEU A 39 10.91 -5.06 7.91
CA LEU A 39 10.56 -3.68 7.62
C LEU A 39 9.79 -3.08 8.81
N THR A 40 9.97 -1.78 9.03
CA THR A 40 9.09 -1.05 9.94
C THR A 40 7.73 -0.80 9.26
N PRO A 41 6.64 -0.55 10.03
CA PRO A 41 5.36 -0.18 9.42
C PRO A 41 5.46 1.02 8.48
N LEU A 42 6.24 2.03 8.83
CA LEU A 42 6.46 3.19 7.95
C LEU A 42 7.11 2.77 6.65
N GLU A 43 8.14 1.93 6.71
CA GLU A 43 8.81 1.43 5.50
C GLU A 43 7.85 0.61 4.63
N ALA A 44 6.97 -0.19 5.23
CA ALA A 44 5.96 -0.93 4.50
C ALA A 44 4.97 0.00 3.80
N TRP A 45 4.49 1.05 4.48
CA TRP A 45 3.61 2.05 3.88
C TRP A 45 4.28 2.81 2.74
N GLN A 46 5.53 3.23 2.91
CA GLN A 46 6.29 3.87 1.85
C GLN A 46 6.51 2.91 0.68
N GLY A 47 6.72 1.64 0.98
CA GLY A 47 6.95 0.60 -0.01
C GLY A 47 5.78 0.34 -0.95
N VAL A 48 4.54 0.54 -0.47
CA VAL A 48 3.33 0.36 -1.30
C VAL A 48 2.81 1.68 -1.87
N THR A 49 3.40 2.80 -1.54
CA THR A 49 2.97 4.12 -2.01
C THR A 49 4.08 4.82 -2.81
N VAL A 50 4.88 5.64 -2.17
CA VAL A 50 5.87 6.48 -2.88
C VAL A 50 6.95 5.63 -3.58
N HIS A 51 7.45 4.60 -2.93
CA HIS A 51 8.50 3.78 -3.53
C HIS A 51 7.94 2.85 -4.61
N ALA A 52 6.71 2.35 -4.44
CA ALA A 52 6.04 1.57 -5.48
C ALA A 52 5.80 2.42 -6.74
N ALA A 53 5.32 3.65 -6.57
CA ALA A 53 5.10 4.56 -7.70
C ALA A 53 6.41 4.84 -8.43
N ARG A 54 7.50 5.05 -7.69
CA ARG A 54 8.82 5.27 -8.28
C ARG A 54 9.33 4.02 -9.04
N ALA A 55 9.12 2.84 -8.48
CA ALA A 55 9.51 1.59 -9.14
C ALA A 55 8.79 1.40 -10.47
N LEU A 56 7.55 1.88 -10.58
CA LEU A 56 6.76 1.84 -11.81
C LEU A 56 6.97 3.06 -12.71
N ARG A 57 7.85 3.99 -12.32
CA ARG A 57 8.07 5.28 -12.99
C ARG A 57 6.79 6.12 -13.13
N ARG A 58 5.94 6.07 -12.11
CA ARG A 58 4.67 6.78 -12.07
C ARG A 58 4.60 7.76 -10.89
N GLU A 59 5.74 8.19 -10.37
CA GLU A 59 5.85 9.06 -9.20
C GLU A 59 5.26 10.46 -9.43
N HIS A 60 5.10 10.87 -10.68
CA HIS A 60 4.48 12.17 -10.99
C HIS A 60 2.96 12.16 -10.75
N ASP A 61 2.33 10.98 -10.88
CA ASP A 61 0.87 10.85 -10.80
C ASP A 61 0.39 10.14 -9.53
N PHE A 62 1.22 9.26 -8.96
CA PHE A 62 0.81 8.38 -7.88
C PHE A 62 1.78 8.40 -6.69
N GLY A 63 1.33 7.84 -5.59
CA GLY A 63 2.16 7.53 -4.44
C GLY A 63 2.08 8.51 -3.29
N VAL A 64 1.65 9.76 -3.53
CA VAL A 64 1.49 10.76 -2.48
C VAL A 64 0.28 11.65 -2.76
N LEU A 65 -0.30 12.20 -1.70
CA LEU A 65 -1.31 13.25 -1.79
C LEU A 65 -0.59 14.59 -1.82
N LYS A 66 -0.68 15.30 -2.93
CA LYS A 66 -0.01 16.57 -3.11
C LYS A 66 -0.83 17.44 -4.06
N ILE A 67 -0.84 18.74 -3.81
CA ILE A 67 -1.49 19.72 -4.70
C ILE A 67 -0.92 19.57 -6.11
N GLY A 68 -1.80 19.47 -7.08
CA GLY A 68 -1.44 19.29 -8.49
C GLY A 68 -1.39 17.85 -8.96
N LYS A 69 -1.51 16.88 -8.06
CA LYS A 69 -1.58 15.45 -8.42
C LYS A 69 -3.02 14.97 -8.47
N PRO A 70 -3.31 13.92 -9.28
CA PRO A 70 -4.64 13.32 -9.29
C PRO A 70 -5.07 12.85 -7.89
N ALA A 71 -6.36 12.96 -7.59
CA ALA A 71 -6.92 12.56 -6.31
C ALA A 71 -7.15 11.04 -6.27
N HIS A 72 -6.08 10.31 -5.89
CA HIS A 72 -6.11 8.86 -5.72
C HIS A 72 -5.71 8.52 -4.30
N PHE A 73 -6.66 8.10 -3.47
CA PHE A 73 -6.37 7.74 -2.08
C PHE A 73 -7.46 6.87 -1.48
N ASN A 74 -7.13 6.21 -0.39
CA ASN A 74 -8.07 5.43 0.41
C ASN A 74 -8.34 6.14 1.73
N VAL A 75 -9.56 5.98 2.23
CA VAL A 75 -9.93 6.42 3.58
C VAL A 75 -10.18 5.18 4.43
N TRP A 76 -9.52 5.14 5.58
CA TRP A 76 -9.54 3.99 6.48
C TRP A 76 -10.17 4.36 7.81
N ASP A 77 -10.99 3.47 8.34
CA ASP A 77 -11.67 3.66 9.63
C ASP A 77 -10.73 3.25 10.79
N THR A 78 -9.69 4.01 10.98
CA THR A 78 -8.73 3.84 12.07
C THR A 78 -7.90 5.09 12.24
N ASP A 79 -7.43 5.32 13.47
CA ASP A 79 -6.50 6.41 13.79
C ASP A 79 -5.03 5.98 13.68
N SER A 80 -4.79 4.67 13.51
CA SER A 80 -3.43 4.14 13.50
C SER A 80 -3.14 3.41 12.18
N PRO A 81 -2.20 3.91 11.38
CA PRO A 81 -1.81 3.23 10.13
C PRO A 81 -1.32 1.80 10.33
N VAL A 82 -0.79 1.47 11.51
CA VAL A 82 -0.30 0.13 11.82
C VAL A 82 -1.42 -0.90 11.82
N ASP A 83 -2.63 -0.51 12.22
CA ASP A 83 -3.77 -1.42 12.27
C ASP A 83 -4.06 -2.07 10.92
N ILE A 84 -3.86 -1.33 9.84
CA ILE A 84 -4.15 -1.77 8.47
C ILE A 84 -3.34 -3.01 8.11
N LEU A 85 -2.10 -3.06 8.53
CA LEU A 85 -1.21 -4.18 8.23
C LEU A 85 -1.11 -5.19 9.37
N TYR A 86 -1.67 -4.89 10.55
CA TYR A 86 -1.66 -5.78 11.70
C TYR A 86 -2.95 -6.60 11.80
N GLU A 87 -4.11 -5.94 11.75
CA GLU A 87 -5.41 -6.61 11.89
C GLU A 87 -5.97 -6.97 10.51
N LEU A 88 -5.36 -7.95 9.84
CA LEU A 88 -5.63 -8.28 8.45
C LEU A 88 -7.07 -8.71 8.15
N GLY A 89 -7.72 -9.34 9.11
CA GLY A 89 -9.10 -9.78 8.92
C GLY A 89 -10.16 -8.69 9.08
N ARG A 90 -9.74 -7.50 9.49
CA ARG A 90 -10.67 -6.41 9.79
C ARG A 90 -10.83 -5.48 8.59
N PRO A 91 -12.07 -5.21 8.14
CA PRO A 91 -12.30 -4.36 6.97
C PRO A 91 -12.30 -2.88 7.39
N PHE A 92 -11.15 -2.23 7.33
CA PHE A 92 -11.01 -0.82 7.68
C PHE A 92 -11.33 0.13 6.52
N LEU A 93 -11.30 -0.34 5.28
CA LEU A 93 -11.46 0.54 4.11
C LEU A 93 -12.89 1.03 3.99
N THR A 94 -13.08 2.36 4.08
CA THR A 94 -14.41 2.97 3.96
C THR A 94 -14.62 3.65 2.62
N GLN A 95 -13.56 4.23 2.04
CA GLN A 95 -13.64 4.90 0.74
C GLN A 95 -12.39 4.62 -0.07
N ARG A 96 -12.56 4.41 -1.35
CA ARG A 96 -11.48 4.37 -2.33
C ARG A 96 -11.75 5.46 -3.35
N ILE A 97 -10.92 6.47 -3.35
CA ILE A 97 -11.07 7.62 -4.23
C ILE A 97 -10.15 7.46 -5.43
N ILE A 98 -10.74 7.49 -6.62
CA ILE A 98 -10.01 7.45 -7.89
C ILE A 98 -10.49 8.64 -8.73
N HIS A 99 -9.56 9.50 -9.12
CA HIS A 99 -9.85 10.76 -9.81
C HIS A 99 -10.93 11.56 -9.08
N GLY A 100 -10.84 11.62 -7.75
CA GLY A 100 -11.77 12.38 -6.93
C GLY A 100 -13.11 11.72 -6.66
N GLU A 101 -13.36 10.51 -7.17
CA GLU A 101 -14.64 9.82 -7.02
C GLU A 101 -14.52 8.56 -6.17
N ASN A 102 -15.46 8.40 -5.22
CA ASN A 102 -15.52 7.22 -4.37
C ASN A 102 -16.01 6.01 -5.17
N GLN A 103 -15.24 4.92 -5.10
CA GLN A 103 -15.52 3.66 -5.80
C GLN A 103 -16.25 2.62 -4.92
N ILE A 104 -16.29 2.83 -3.61
CA ILE A 104 -16.92 1.89 -2.67
C ILE A 104 -18.39 2.27 -2.50
N GLY A 105 -19.25 1.26 -2.45
CA GLY A 105 -20.69 1.47 -2.33
C GLY A 105 -21.39 1.75 -3.66
N ARG A 106 -20.66 1.79 -4.77
CA ARG A 106 -21.28 1.86 -6.09
C ARG A 106 -21.93 0.52 -6.41
N THR A 107 -23.13 0.57 -6.93
CA THR A 107 -23.87 -0.63 -7.29
C THR A 107 -23.11 -1.40 -8.35
N GLN A 108 -22.83 -2.64 -8.04
CA GLN A 108 -22.26 -3.58 -8.99
C GLN A 108 -23.40 -4.27 -9.73
N THR A 109 -23.87 -3.63 -10.72
CA THR A 109 -24.93 -4.19 -11.55
C THR A 109 -24.33 -4.74 -12.81
#